data_12df3b23590cacaacd0e95fd5ae21d94
#
_entry.id   12df3b23590cacaacd0e95fd5ae21d94
#
_cell.length_a   1.000
_cell.length_b   1.000
_cell.length_c   1.000
_cell.angle_alpha   90.00
_cell.angle_beta   90.00
_cell.angle_gamma   90.00
#
_symmetry.space_group_name_H-M   'P 1'
#
loop_
_entity.id
_entity.type
_entity.pdbx_description
1 polymer ?
#
loop_
_entity_poly.entity_id
_entity_poly.type
_entity_poly.pdbx_seq_one_letter_code
_entity_poly.pdbx_strand_id
1 'polypeptide(L)'
;LGDVYKRQANTLPTLLIGKYFLPKLNKNRISKFASLSARVGSISDNFLGGWYSYRASKSALNMIIKNFSIEINRTNKNSIIFGLHPGTVTSKLSDPFKNKNKNYFSPETSADYLYNVIETKTKNDSGKIFDWNNQEILP
;
A
#
# COMPACT_ATOMS: atom_id res chain seq x y z
N LEU A 1 -14.25 -15.49 -12.11
CA LEU A 1 -14.01 -15.81 -10.68
C LEU A 1 -12.71 -15.19 -10.15
N GLY A 2 -11.59 -15.25 -10.89
CA GLY A 2 -10.32 -14.68 -10.43
C GLY A 2 -10.31 -13.18 -10.19
N ASP A 3 -11.09 -12.41 -10.93
CA ASP A 3 -11.13 -10.96 -10.82
C ASP A 3 -11.90 -10.46 -9.61
N VAL A 4 -13.02 -11.12 -9.29
CA VAL A 4 -13.79 -10.85 -8.07
C VAL A 4 -12.93 -11.16 -6.85
N TYR A 5 -12.28 -12.31 -6.83
CA TYR A 5 -11.40 -12.72 -5.73
C TYR A 5 -10.24 -11.74 -5.51
N LYS A 6 -9.57 -11.27 -6.56
CA LYS A 6 -8.47 -10.31 -6.43
C LYS A 6 -8.92 -8.99 -5.81
N ARG A 7 -10.09 -8.48 -6.20
CA ARG A 7 -10.67 -7.27 -5.58
C ARG A 7 -11.06 -7.51 -4.14
N GLN A 8 -11.67 -8.65 -3.83
CA GLN A 8 -12.01 -9.02 -2.46
C GLN A 8 -10.76 -9.14 -1.58
N ALA A 9 -9.71 -9.83 -2.04
CA ALA A 9 -8.51 -10.04 -1.24
C ALA A 9 -7.62 -8.79 -1.11
N ASN A 10 -7.51 -7.97 -2.16
CA ASN A 10 -6.56 -6.85 -2.19
C ASN A 10 -7.15 -5.52 -1.72
N THR A 11 -8.47 -5.33 -1.78
CA THR A 11 -9.09 -4.01 -1.60
C THR A 11 -10.01 -3.99 -0.39
N LEU A 12 -10.95 -4.92 -0.29
CA LEU A 12 -11.95 -4.95 0.79
C LEU A 12 -11.38 -5.06 2.19
N PRO A 13 -10.34 -5.87 2.48
CA PRO A 13 -9.81 -5.97 3.84
C PRO A 13 -9.33 -4.62 4.37
N THR A 14 -8.59 -3.85 3.57
CA THR A 14 -8.14 -2.52 3.98
C THR A 14 -9.31 -1.57 4.23
N LEU A 15 -10.34 -1.61 3.38
CA LEU A 15 -11.56 -0.80 3.57
C LEU A 15 -12.26 -1.15 4.89
N LEU A 16 -12.46 -2.43 5.17
CA LEU A 16 -13.13 -2.89 6.39
C LEU A 16 -12.29 -2.60 7.64
N ILE A 17 -10.99 -2.90 7.60
CA ILE A 17 -10.09 -2.59 8.72
C ILE A 17 -10.09 -1.08 8.98
N GLY A 18 -9.95 -0.27 7.93
CA GLY A 18 -9.98 1.18 8.06
C GLY A 18 -11.26 1.70 8.70
N LYS A 19 -12.41 1.21 8.24
CA LYS A 19 -13.73 1.59 8.82
C LYS A 19 -13.80 1.41 10.33
N TYR A 20 -13.23 0.34 10.88
CA TYR A 20 -13.33 0.04 12.29
C TYR A 20 -12.15 0.54 13.13
N PHE A 21 -10.97 0.66 12.57
CA PHE A 21 -9.76 1.00 13.32
C PHE A 21 -9.33 2.46 13.20
N LEU A 22 -9.56 3.13 12.06
CA LEU A 22 -9.18 4.53 11.92
C LEU A 22 -9.83 5.44 12.98
N PRO A 23 -11.12 5.31 13.33
CA PRO A 23 -11.72 6.12 14.39
C PRO A 23 -11.09 5.91 15.78
N LYS A 24 -10.40 4.79 15.97
CA LYS A 24 -9.75 4.39 17.23
C LYS A 24 -8.28 4.80 17.32
N LEU A 25 -7.72 5.38 16.27
CA LEU A 25 -6.34 5.86 16.29
C LEU A 25 -6.16 6.95 17.35
N ASN A 26 -5.01 6.92 18.02
CA ASN A 26 -4.72 7.89 19.07
C ASN A 26 -4.75 9.32 18.53
N LYS A 27 -5.50 10.20 19.20
CA LYS A 27 -5.64 11.62 18.78
C LYS A 27 -4.60 12.54 19.41
N ASN A 28 -3.94 12.09 20.47
CA ASN A 28 -2.97 12.90 21.23
C ASN A 28 -1.51 12.63 20.79
N ARG A 29 -1.28 11.58 20.00
CA ARG A 29 0.04 11.19 19.50
C ARG A 29 -0.04 10.89 18.01
N ILE A 30 1.10 10.98 17.33
CA ILE A 30 1.20 10.52 15.95
C ILE A 30 0.84 9.03 15.88
N SER A 31 -0.12 8.70 15.02
CA SER A 31 -0.56 7.35 14.75
C SER A 31 -0.43 7.09 13.26
N LYS A 32 0.11 5.95 12.90
CA LYS A 32 0.35 5.57 11.51
C LYS A 32 -0.51 4.36 11.13
N PHE A 33 -1.16 4.44 9.99
CA PHE A 33 -1.90 3.33 9.37
C PHE A 33 -1.32 3.11 7.97
N ALA A 34 -0.61 2.01 7.80
CA ALA A 34 -0.01 1.62 6.54
C ALA A 34 -0.75 0.42 5.93
N SER A 35 -0.91 0.41 4.62
CA SER A 35 -1.49 -0.72 3.88
C SER A 35 -0.56 -1.17 2.78
N LEU A 36 -0.41 -2.49 2.61
CA LEU A 36 0.39 -3.06 1.53
C LEU A 36 -0.31 -2.88 0.18
N SER A 37 0.18 -1.93 -0.58
CA SER A 37 -0.19 -1.71 -1.97
C SER A 37 0.87 -2.28 -2.92
N ALA A 38 0.91 -1.78 -4.14
CA ALA A 38 1.91 -2.19 -5.12
C ALA A 38 2.08 -1.10 -6.19
N ARG A 39 3.30 -0.97 -6.73
CA ARG A 39 3.63 -0.08 -7.86
C ARG A 39 2.70 -0.27 -9.06
N VAL A 40 2.23 -1.50 -9.31
CA VAL A 40 1.29 -1.80 -10.39
C VAL A 40 -0.09 -1.13 -10.24
N GLY A 41 -0.41 -0.57 -9.08
CA GLY A 41 -1.60 0.25 -8.84
C GLY A 41 -1.47 1.70 -9.30
N SER A 42 -0.28 2.15 -9.68
CA SER A 42 -0.06 3.45 -10.30
C SER A 42 -0.53 3.46 -11.76
N ILE A 43 -1.29 4.47 -12.15
CA ILE A 43 -1.71 4.68 -13.52
C ILE A 43 -0.58 5.35 -14.29
N SER A 44 0.06 6.35 -13.69
CA SER A 44 1.14 7.12 -14.33
C SER A 44 2.44 6.32 -14.54
N ASP A 45 2.69 5.29 -13.71
CA ASP A 45 3.86 4.39 -13.82
C ASP A 45 3.55 3.10 -14.64
N ASN A 46 2.42 3.08 -15.36
CA ASN A 46 2.01 1.92 -16.13
C ASN A 46 2.47 1.99 -17.59
N PHE A 47 3.72 1.61 -17.84
CA PHE A 47 4.27 1.51 -19.18
C PHE A 47 4.19 0.10 -19.80
N LEU A 48 3.78 -0.92 -19.03
CA LEU A 48 3.80 -2.32 -19.46
C LEU A 48 2.43 -2.86 -19.85
N GLY A 49 1.34 -2.28 -19.35
CA GLY A 49 0.01 -2.85 -19.50
C GLY A 49 -0.15 -4.22 -18.81
N GLY A 50 -1.13 -5.00 -19.24
CA GLY A 50 -1.41 -6.33 -18.67
C GLY A 50 -1.91 -6.31 -17.22
N TRP A 51 -2.12 -7.48 -16.65
CA TRP A 51 -2.55 -7.70 -15.26
C TRP A 51 -3.77 -6.87 -14.83
N TYR A 52 -4.73 -6.70 -15.73
CA TYR A 52 -5.87 -5.79 -15.59
C TYR A 52 -6.53 -5.82 -14.21
N SER A 53 -6.94 -7.00 -13.74
CA SER A 53 -7.63 -7.13 -12.46
C SER A 53 -6.75 -6.80 -11.26
N TYR A 54 -5.47 -7.18 -11.32
CA TYR A 54 -4.53 -6.90 -10.24
C TYR A 54 -4.22 -5.41 -10.19
N ARG A 55 -3.91 -4.79 -11.33
CA ARG A 55 -3.73 -3.34 -11.43
C ARG A 55 -4.95 -2.60 -10.92
N ALA A 56 -6.15 -2.93 -11.44
CA ALA A 56 -7.40 -2.29 -11.02
C ALA A 56 -7.65 -2.44 -9.51
N SER A 57 -7.36 -3.61 -8.92
CA SER A 57 -7.52 -3.82 -7.48
C SER A 57 -6.55 -2.96 -6.64
N LYS A 58 -5.32 -2.78 -7.10
CA LYS A 58 -4.33 -1.97 -6.40
C LYS A 58 -4.54 -0.47 -6.62
N SER A 59 -5.03 -0.04 -7.78
CA SER A 59 -5.48 1.35 -7.99
C SER A 59 -6.68 1.70 -7.12
N ALA A 60 -7.65 0.79 -6.99
CA ALA A 60 -8.77 0.96 -6.07
C ALA A 60 -8.30 1.06 -4.60
N LEU A 61 -7.32 0.25 -4.21
CA LEU A 61 -6.72 0.34 -2.88
C LEU A 61 -6.01 1.70 -2.67
N ASN A 62 -5.27 2.19 -3.65
CA ASN A 62 -4.62 3.50 -3.58
C ASN A 62 -5.65 4.62 -3.39
N MET A 63 -6.79 4.55 -4.09
CA MET A 63 -7.90 5.48 -3.90
C MET A 63 -8.49 5.40 -2.49
N ILE A 64 -8.67 4.21 -1.93
CA ILE A 64 -9.15 4.03 -0.55
C ILE A 64 -8.19 4.67 0.46
N ILE A 65 -6.88 4.45 0.30
CA ILE A 65 -5.84 5.06 1.15
C ILE A 65 -5.93 6.59 1.08
N LYS A 66 -6.12 7.15 -0.12
CA LYS A 66 -6.29 8.59 -0.32
C LYS A 66 -7.54 9.10 0.38
N ASN A 67 -8.68 8.44 0.21
CA ASN A 67 -9.93 8.82 0.86
C ASN A 67 -9.81 8.78 2.38
N PHE A 68 -9.25 7.71 2.94
CA PHE A 68 -9.00 7.61 4.37
C PHE A 68 -8.15 8.75 4.91
N SER A 69 -7.09 9.14 4.19
CA SER A 69 -6.22 10.24 4.60
C SER A 69 -6.98 11.57 4.69
N ILE A 70 -7.88 11.83 3.73
CA ILE A 70 -8.70 13.03 3.69
C ILE A 70 -9.75 13.02 4.81
N GLU A 71 -10.45 11.90 4.96
CA GLU A 71 -11.53 11.77 5.96
C GLU A 71 -11.00 11.82 7.39
N ILE A 72 -9.93 11.06 7.69
CA ILE A 72 -9.37 11.03 9.05
C ILE A 72 -8.77 12.39 9.44
N ASN A 73 -8.19 13.12 8.51
CA ASN A 73 -7.60 14.43 8.78
C ASN A 73 -8.63 15.46 9.29
N ARG A 74 -9.93 15.26 9.02
CA ARG A 74 -11.00 16.10 9.54
C ARG A 74 -11.24 15.89 11.03
N THR A 75 -10.98 14.69 11.55
CA THR A 75 -11.32 14.27 12.91
C THR A 75 -10.11 13.96 13.77
N ASN A 76 -8.96 13.64 13.16
CA ASN A 76 -7.71 13.31 13.83
C ASN A 76 -6.49 13.75 12.99
N LYS A 77 -6.02 14.98 13.23
CA LYS A 77 -4.86 15.56 12.54
C LYS A 77 -3.51 14.90 12.87
N ASN A 78 -3.48 13.98 13.85
CA ASN A 78 -2.29 13.26 14.24
C ASN A 78 -2.20 11.88 13.58
N SER A 79 -3.12 11.54 12.68
CA SER A 79 -3.10 10.29 11.93
C SER A 79 -2.42 10.47 10.56
N ILE A 80 -1.57 9.51 10.22
CA ILE A 80 -0.86 9.43 8.94
C ILE A 80 -1.30 8.14 8.26
N ILE A 81 -1.94 8.23 7.09
CA ILE A 81 -2.46 7.10 6.33
C ILE A 81 -1.70 6.99 5.01
N PHE A 82 -1.07 5.88 4.72
CA PHE A 82 -0.28 5.73 3.50
C PHE A 82 -0.21 4.29 3.01
N GLY A 83 0.20 4.11 1.76
CA GLY A 83 0.43 2.80 1.16
C GLY A 83 1.91 2.47 1.05
N LEU A 84 2.21 1.17 1.02
CA LEU A 84 3.55 0.63 0.90
C LEU A 84 3.65 -0.37 -0.23
N HIS A 85 4.68 -0.26 -1.06
CA HIS A 85 5.08 -1.27 -2.02
C HIS A 85 6.32 -2.00 -1.49
N PRO A 86 6.22 -3.30 -1.16
CA PRO A 86 7.31 -4.05 -0.52
C PRO A 86 8.46 -4.45 -1.46
N GLY A 87 8.42 -4.02 -2.72
CA GLY A 87 9.29 -4.58 -3.74
C GLY A 87 8.81 -5.96 -4.21
N THR A 88 9.67 -6.69 -4.89
CA THR A 88 9.38 -8.07 -5.30
C THR A 88 9.93 -9.03 -4.25
N VAL A 89 9.04 -9.62 -3.46
CA VAL A 89 9.40 -10.49 -2.33
C VAL A 89 9.27 -11.95 -2.74
N THR A 90 10.23 -12.78 -2.34
CA THR A 90 10.16 -14.22 -2.53
C THR A 90 9.03 -14.82 -1.70
N SER A 91 8.05 -15.43 -2.37
CA SER A 91 6.91 -16.06 -1.72
C SER A 91 6.28 -17.09 -2.66
N LYS A 92 5.43 -17.97 -2.13
CA LYS A 92 4.63 -18.91 -2.95
C LYS A 92 3.80 -18.18 -4.02
N LEU A 93 3.39 -16.94 -3.76
CA LEU A 93 2.63 -16.13 -4.70
C LEU A 93 3.50 -15.61 -5.86
N SER A 94 4.75 -15.26 -5.58
CA SER A 94 5.69 -14.73 -6.58
C SER A 94 6.42 -15.82 -7.38
N ASP A 95 6.50 -17.04 -6.86
CA ASP A 95 7.23 -18.15 -7.46
C ASP A 95 6.89 -18.43 -8.94
N PRO A 96 5.60 -18.43 -9.36
CA PRO A 96 5.24 -18.67 -10.76
C PRO A 96 5.69 -17.55 -11.72
N PHE A 97 6.06 -16.38 -11.18
CA PHE A 97 6.43 -15.17 -11.93
C PHE A 97 7.91 -14.81 -11.77
N LYS A 98 8.71 -15.69 -11.18
CA LYS A 98 10.14 -15.47 -11.00
C LYS A 98 10.84 -15.31 -12.34
N ASN A 99 11.56 -14.20 -12.47
CA ASN A 99 12.42 -13.91 -13.62
C ASN A 99 13.86 -13.79 -13.12
N LYS A 100 14.80 -14.49 -13.80
CA LYS A 100 16.22 -14.51 -13.44
C LYS A 100 16.88 -13.11 -13.42
N ASN A 101 16.27 -12.15 -14.09
CA ASN A 101 16.80 -10.78 -14.21
C ASN A 101 16.21 -9.80 -13.18
N LYS A 102 15.42 -10.27 -12.19
CA LYS A 102 14.86 -9.42 -11.14
C LYS A 102 15.47 -9.75 -9.79
N ASN A 103 15.81 -8.70 -9.05
CA ASN A 103 16.19 -8.84 -7.64
C ASN A 103 14.94 -9.12 -6.80
N TYR A 104 15.00 -10.18 -6.01
CA TYR A 104 13.95 -10.57 -5.06
C TYR A 104 14.48 -10.37 -3.65
N PHE A 105 13.68 -9.76 -2.82
CA PHE A 105 13.99 -9.65 -1.38
C PHE A 105 13.50 -10.90 -0.64
N SER A 106 14.19 -11.25 0.44
CA SER A 106 13.60 -12.13 1.44
C SER A 106 12.44 -11.39 2.15
N PRO A 107 11.47 -12.11 2.73
CA PRO A 107 10.43 -11.48 3.54
C PRO A 107 11.00 -10.61 4.66
N GLU A 108 12.06 -11.05 5.33
CA GLU A 108 12.74 -10.36 6.43
C GLU A 108 13.34 -9.04 5.94
N THR A 109 14.14 -9.08 4.87
CA THR A 109 14.74 -7.89 4.27
C THR A 109 13.68 -6.87 3.85
N SER A 110 12.59 -7.35 3.23
CA SER A 110 11.49 -6.48 2.83
C SER A 110 10.79 -5.84 4.04
N ALA A 111 10.61 -6.61 5.12
CA ALA A 111 10.00 -6.09 6.35
C ALA A 111 10.86 -5.00 7.00
N ASP A 112 12.18 -5.19 7.06
CA ASP A 112 13.12 -4.19 7.57
C ASP A 112 13.08 -2.88 6.77
N TYR A 113 13.06 -2.98 5.44
CA TYR A 113 12.92 -1.81 4.58
C TYR A 113 11.59 -1.08 4.82
N LEU A 114 10.48 -1.81 4.88
CA LEU A 114 9.18 -1.20 5.12
C LEU A 114 9.08 -0.58 6.52
N TYR A 115 9.67 -1.20 7.54
CA TYR A 115 9.74 -0.63 8.88
C TYR A 115 10.44 0.73 8.86
N ASN A 116 11.62 0.80 8.22
CA ASN A 116 12.37 2.04 8.09
C ASN A 116 11.57 3.12 7.34
N VAL A 117 10.86 2.74 6.27
CA VAL A 117 9.96 3.66 5.56
C VAL A 117 8.87 4.18 6.50
N ILE A 118 8.20 3.30 7.24
CA ILE A 118 7.14 3.67 8.20
C ILE A 118 7.65 4.70 9.22
N GLU A 119 8.84 4.48 9.78
CA GLU A 119 9.38 5.37 10.81
C GLU A 119 9.60 6.81 10.30
N THR A 120 9.99 6.97 9.04
CA THR A 120 10.27 8.29 8.44
C THR A 120 9.01 9.08 8.06
N LYS A 121 7.82 8.46 8.02
CA LYS A 121 6.61 9.12 7.50
C LYS A 121 6.10 10.21 8.42
N THR A 122 5.75 11.33 7.81
CA THR A 122 5.22 12.55 8.41
C THR A 122 3.79 12.85 7.93
N LYS A 123 3.17 13.88 8.46
CA LYS A 123 1.82 14.28 8.04
C LYS A 123 1.74 14.65 6.56
N ASN A 124 2.83 15.15 5.96
CA ASN A 124 2.89 15.51 4.54
C ASN A 124 2.88 14.29 3.61
N ASP A 125 3.08 13.11 4.18
CA ASP A 125 3.10 11.84 3.46
C ASP A 125 1.73 11.14 3.47
N SER A 126 0.76 11.69 4.21
CA SER A 126 -0.57 11.09 4.32
C SER A 126 -1.32 11.11 2.98
N GLY A 127 -1.84 9.97 2.59
CA GLY A 127 -2.56 9.77 1.32
C GLY A 127 -1.66 9.42 0.13
N LYS A 128 -0.39 9.15 0.37
CA LYS A 128 0.60 8.79 -0.65
C LYS A 128 0.97 7.31 -0.59
N ILE A 129 1.64 6.84 -1.64
CA ILE A 129 2.16 5.47 -1.73
C ILE A 129 3.68 5.56 -1.83
N PHE A 130 4.39 4.72 -1.08
CA PHE A 130 5.85 4.67 -1.07
C PHE A 130 6.35 3.27 -1.37
N ASP A 131 7.49 3.18 -2.03
CA ASP A 131 8.17 1.90 -2.19
C ASP A 131 9.13 1.62 -1.01
N TRP A 132 9.69 0.42 -1.03
CA TRP A 132 10.66 -0.08 -0.05
C TRP A 132 11.91 0.81 0.08
N ASN A 133 12.24 1.62 -0.92
CA ASN A 133 13.35 2.57 -0.93
C ASN A 133 12.90 4.00 -0.57
N ASN A 134 11.73 4.14 0.04
CA ASN A 134 11.16 5.42 0.46
C ASN A 134 10.84 6.41 -0.68
N GLN A 135 10.78 5.94 -1.92
CA GLN A 135 10.39 6.76 -3.06
C GLN A 135 8.87 6.81 -3.19
N GLU A 136 8.34 8.00 -3.44
CA GLU A 136 6.91 8.15 -3.71
C GLU A 136 6.56 7.53 -5.07
N ILE A 137 5.51 6.71 -5.06
CA ILE A 137 4.88 6.16 -6.28
C ILE A 137 3.71 7.06 -6.60
N LEU A 138 3.78 7.77 -7.71
CA LEU A 138 2.71 8.64 -8.18
C LEU A 138 1.47 7.82 -8.60
N PRO A 139 0.26 8.39 -8.44
CA PRO A 139 -1.00 7.71 -8.76
C PRO A 139 -1.21 7.44 -10.26
#